data_e04b81c42e18658160bc68e04f4268e4
#
_entry.id   e04b81c42e18658160bc68e04f4268e4
#
_cell.length_a   1.000
_cell.length_b   1.000
_cell.length_c   1.000
_cell.angle_alpha   90.00
_cell.angle_beta   90.00
_cell.angle_gamma   90.00
#
_symmetry.space_group_name_H-M   'P 1'
#
loop_
_entity.id
_entity.type
_entity.pdbx_description
1 polymer ?
#
loop_
_entity_poly.entity_id
_entity_poly.type
_entity_poly.pdbx_seq_one_letter_code
_entity_poly.pdbx_strand_id
1 'polypeptide(L)'
;ELLDVMALYKMNKFHWHLTDDQGWRIEIEKYPRLTQIGAYRDSTQIGGWNSPLYDVNIHGGYYTREDIREIVDFAAERHIEIVPEIEMPGHTSAAIAAYPELGSLKTPPTVATYFNPTWGVFNVADERVIQFIQDVFDEIFDLFPSRYIHIGGDEVHPESWEANSDISRFMKEKNLDNYSEVQMLFTNRVASLIH
;
A
#
# COMPACT_ATOMS: atom_id res chain seq x y z
N GLU A 1 7.74 17.26 -15.46
CA GLU A 1 9.06 17.71 -14.95
C GLU A 1 9.95 16.55 -14.46
N LEU A 2 9.54 15.72 -13.48
CA LEU A 2 10.38 14.64 -12.96
C LEU A 2 10.82 13.68 -14.07
N LEU A 3 9.90 13.19 -14.87
CA LEU A 3 10.18 12.28 -15.99
C LEU A 3 11.09 12.93 -17.06
N ASP A 4 10.99 14.25 -17.28
CA ASP A 4 11.91 14.96 -18.18
C ASP A 4 13.33 15.00 -17.63
N VAL A 5 13.46 15.21 -16.31
CA VAL A 5 14.78 15.16 -15.63
C VAL A 5 15.34 13.74 -15.67
N MET A 6 14.52 12.72 -15.41
CA MET A 6 14.92 11.31 -15.50
C MET A 6 15.41 10.96 -16.91
N ALA A 7 14.69 11.40 -17.95
CA ALA A 7 15.11 11.19 -19.35
C ALA A 7 16.43 11.87 -19.65
N LEU A 8 16.65 13.11 -19.18
CA LEU A 8 17.90 13.84 -19.33
C LEU A 8 19.07 13.07 -18.72
N TYR A 9 18.88 12.46 -17.57
CA TYR A 9 19.88 11.63 -16.90
C TYR A 9 19.91 10.18 -17.39
N LYS A 10 19.16 9.85 -18.44
CA LYS A 10 19.09 8.50 -19.05
C LYS A 10 18.62 7.41 -18.08
N MET A 11 17.80 7.78 -17.12
CA MET A 11 17.10 6.83 -16.26
C MET A 11 15.94 6.22 -17.05
N ASN A 12 15.75 4.92 -16.97
CA ASN A 12 14.75 4.19 -17.75
C ASN A 12 13.69 3.46 -16.89
N LYS A 13 13.73 3.60 -15.58
CA LYS A 13 12.71 3.07 -14.67
C LYS A 13 12.34 4.12 -13.64
N PHE A 14 11.02 4.29 -13.45
CA PHE A 14 10.44 5.12 -12.41
C PHE A 14 9.67 4.21 -11.45
N HIS A 15 10.19 4.05 -10.25
CA HIS A 15 9.49 3.39 -9.16
C HIS A 15 8.52 4.39 -8.54
N TRP A 16 7.22 4.11 -8.64
CA TRP A 16 6.17 5.00 -8.18
C TRP A 16 5.46 4.43 -6.96
N HIS A 17 5.81 4.95 -5.80
CA HIS A 17 5.25 4.56 -4.51
C HIS A 17 3.87 5.21 -4.34
N LEU A 18 2.80 4.46 -4.58
CA LEU A 18 1.43 4.97 -4.69
C LEU A 18 0.60 4.78 -3.44
N THR A 19 1.03 3.92 -2.51
CA THR A 19 0.26 3.62 -1.30
C THR A 19 1.17 3.49 -0.08
N ASP A 20 0.77 4.08 1.05
CA ASP A 20 1.46 3.98 2.32
C ASP A 20 0.48 4.33 3.45
N ASP A 21 0.91 4.28 4.70
CA ASP A 21 0.13 4.60 5.89
C ASP A 21 -0.50 5.99 5.85
N GLN A 22 0.23 6.98 5.30
CA GLN A 22 -0.18 8.38 5.26
C GLN A 22 -1.05 8.72 4.05
N GLY A 23 -1.37 7.75 3.21
CA GLY A 23 -2.33 7.94 2.14
C GLY A 23 -2.27 6.91 1.00
N TRP A 24 -3.44 6.63 0.47
CA TRP A 24 -3.66 5.86 -0.75
C TRP A 24 -3.80 6.81 -1.93
N ARG A 25 -2.96 6.68 -2.98
CA ARG A 25 -2.82 7.70 -4.03
C ARG A 25 -3.26 7.27 -5.43
N ILE A 26 -3.93 6.13 -5.58
CA ILE A 26 -4.40 5.66 -6.87
C ILE A 26 -5.87 5.26 -6.82
N GLU A 27 -6.64 5.67 -7.83
CA GLU A 27 -8.04 5.28 -7.97
C GLU A 27 -8.17 3.79 -8.30
N ILE A 28 -9.03 3.10 -7.53
CA ILE A 28 -9.46 1.72 -7.76
C ILE A 28 -10.99 1.75 -7.80
N GLU A 29 -11.57 1.49 -8.97
CA GLU A 29 -13.03 1.61 -9.19
C GLU A 29 -13.82 0.69 -8.28
N LYS A 30 -13.34 -0.53 -8.06
CA LYS A 30 -13.99 -1.51 -7.21
C LYS A 30 -13.98 -1.11 -5.73
N TYR A 31 -13.03 -0.28 -5.32
CA TYR A 31 -12.83 0.13 -3.93
C TYR A 31 -12.80 1.67 -3.77
N PRO A 32 -13.90 2.39 -4.05
CA PRO A 32 -13.91 3.85 -4.10
C PRO A 32 -13.56 4.53 -2.77
N ARG A 33 -13.77 3.86 -1.62
CA ARG A 33 -13.39 4.41 -0.32
C ARG A 33 -11.87 4.56 -0.15
N LEU A 34 -11.05 3.87 -0.93
CA LEU A 34 -9.59 4.05 -0.92
C LEU A 34 -9.20 5.49 -1.24
N THR A 35 -9.89 6.12 -2.19
CA THR A 35 -9.66 7.52 -2.56
C THR A 35 -10.57 8.49 -1.80
N GLN A 36 -11.76 8.09 -1.39
CA GLN A 36 -12.66 8.95 -0.63
C GLN A 36 -12.23 9.15 0.83
N ILE A 37 -11.60 8.14 1.42
CA ILE A 37 -11.14 8.13 2.82
C ILE A 37 -9.62 8.01 2.87
N GLY A 38 -9.08 6.95 2.27
CA GLY A 38 -7.65 6.59 2.36
C GLY A 38 -6.71 7.63 1.74
N ALA A 39 -7.20 8.49 0.84
CA ALA A 39 -6.37 9.51 0.20
C ALA A 39 -6.20 10.79 1.04
N TYR A 40 -6.86 10.91 2.19
CA TYR A 40 -6.88 12.16 2.97
C TYR A 40 -6.52 11.91 4.43
N ARG A 41 -5.70 12.80 5.00
CA ARG A 41 -5.42 12.90 6.43
C ARG A 41 -5.69 14.30 6.92
N ASP A 42 -6.11 14.45 8.17
CA ASP A 42 -6.55 15.70 8.76
C ASP A 42 -5.43 16.59 9.27
N SER A 43 -4.23 16.03 9.44
CA SER A 43 -3.04 16.73 9.90
C SER A 43 -1.77 16.03 9.38
N THR A 44 -0.62 16.67 9.56
CA THR A 44 0.69 16.09 9.22
C THR A 44 1.71 16.46 10.27
N GLN A 45 2.43 15.48 10.79
CA GLN A 45 3.56 15.70 11.70
C GLN A 45 4.63 16.55 11.01
N ILE A 46 5.12 17.58 11.72
CA ILE A 46 6.15 18.50 11.24
C ILE A 46 7.44 18.29 12.03
N GLY A 47 8.58 18.31 11.35
CA GLY A 47 9.90 18.17 11.95
C GLY A 47 10.38 16.73 12.02
N GLY A 48 11.09 16.39 13.09
CA GLY A 48 11.70 15.06 13.22
C GLY A 48 10.73 13.98 13.69
N TRP A 49 11.21 12.76 13.69
CA TRP A 49 10.49 11.51 14.00
C TRP A 49 9.59 11.56 15.27
N ASN A 50 10.03 12.21 16.33
CA ASN A 50 9.28 12.31 17.60
C ASN A 50 8.74 13.72 17.84
N SER A 51 8.55 14.53 16.82
CA SER A 51 8.04 15.89 16.97
C SER A 51 6.60 15.88 17.50
N PRO A 52 6.27 16.70 18.51
CA PRO A 52 4.89 16.89 18.94
C PRO A 52 4.12 17.90 18.08
N LEU A 53 4.75 18.45 17.06
CA LEU A 53 4.17 19.51 16.22
C LEU A 53 3.44 18.91 15.03
N TYR A 54 2.27 19.47 14.73
CA TYR A 54 1.45 19.07 13.58
C TYR A 54 1.01 20.28 12.78
N ASP A 55 1.06 20.16 11.46
CA ASP A 55 0.29 21.00 10.57
C ASP A 55 -1.14 20.48 10.55
N VAL A 56 -2.09 21.28 10.99
CA VAL A 56 -3.52 20.92 11.12
C VAL A 56 -4.33 21.13 9.83
N ASN A 57 -3.66 21.29 8.71
CA ASN A 57 -4.32 21.37 7.41
C ASN A 57 -4.59 19.96 6.85
N ILE A 58 -5.76 19.78 6.26
CA ILE A 58 -6.08 18.56 5.52
C ILE A 58 -5.08 18.42 4.37
N HIS A 59 -4.43 17.26 4.32
CA HIS A 59 -3.56 16.90 3.22
C HIS A 59 -4.10 15.68 2.50
N GLY A 60 -4.18 15.74 1.17
CA GLY A 60 -4.66 14.61 0.39
C GLY A 60 -4.68 14.87 -1.10
N GLY A 61 -5.13 13.86 -1.80
CA GLY A 61 -5.20 13.79 -3.25
C GLY A 61 -4.84 12.39 -3.73
N TYR A 62 -5.21 12.10 -4.95
CA TYR A 62 -4.92 10.84 -5.62
C TYR A 62 -4.85 11.06 -7.12
N TYR A 63 -4.33 10.10 -7.83
CA TYR A 63 -4.33 10.06 -9.29
C TYR A 63 -5.54 9.27 -9.77
N THR A 64 -6.31 9.86 -10.69
CA THR A 64 -7.36 9.16 -11.41
C THR A 64 -6.77 8.16 -12.40
N ARG A 65 -7.61 7.26 -12.90
CA ARG A 65 -7.18 6.31 -13.96
C ARG A 65 -6.69 7.05 -15.20
N GLU A 66 -7.33 8.19 -15.53
CA GLU A 66 -6.92 9.06 -16.65
C GLU A 66 -5.55 9.69 -16.40
N ASP A 67 -5.31 10.22 -15.20
CA ASP A 67 -4.00 10.78 -14.81
C ASP A 67 -2.88 9.71 -14.95
N ILE A 68 -3.16 8.47 -14.48
CA ILE A 68 -2.21 7.37 -14.59
C ILE A 68 -1.90 7.05 -16.05
N ARG A 69 -2.91 6.93 -16.91
CA ARG A 69 -2.69 6.66 -18.37
C ARG A 69 -1.87 7.76 -19.02
N GLU A 70 -2.20 9.02 -18.76
CA GLU A 70 -1.43 10.16 -19.28
C GLU A 70 0.04 10.09 -18.85
N ILE A 71 0.30 9.79 -17.58
CA ILE A 71 1.67 9.71 -17.04
C ILE A 71 2.41 8.49 -17.62
N VAL A 72 1.76 7.35 -17.78
CA VAL A 72 2.33 6.15 -18.38
C VAL A 72 2.71 6.41 -19.86
N ASP A 73 1.82 7.01 -20.63
CA ASP A 73 2.09 7.37 -22.02
C ASP A 73 3.24 8.37 -22.14
N PHE A 74 3.24 9.41 -21.29
CA PHE A 74 4.31 10.41 -21.22
C PHE A 74 5.67 9.81 -20.86
N ALA A 75 5.69 8.82 -19.97
CA ALA A 75 6.91 8.08 -19.60
C ALA A 75 7.38 7.18 -20.75
N ALA A 76 6.46 6.50 -21.43
CA ALA A 76 6.75 5.61 -22.57
C ALA A 76 7.41 6.37 -23.72
N GLU A 77 6.96 7.59 -24.04
CA GLU A 77 7.61 8.47 -25.04
C GLU A 77 9.08 8.79 -24.71
N ARG A 78 9.45 8.67 -23.43
CA ARG A 78 10.80 8.91 -22.90
C ARG A 78 11.59 7.63 -22.63
N HIS A 79 11.04 6.49 -23.04
CA HIS A 79 11.60 5.16 -22.77
C HIS A 79 11.79 4.88 -21.27
N ILE A 80 10.89 5.39 -20.45
CA ILE A 80 10.85 5.16 -19.00
C ILE A 80 9.70 4.20 -18.70
N GLU A 81 10.02 3.05 -18.12
CA GLU A 81 9.05 2.11 -17.58
C GLU A 81 8.66 2.56 -16.15
N ILE A 82 7.35 2.65 -15.88
CA ILE A 82 6.86 2.93 -14.52
C ILE A 82 6.59 1.61 -13.81
N VAL A 83 7.23 1.41 -12.67
CA VAL A 83 7.00 0.28 -11.76
C VAL A 83 6.13 0.78 -10.61
N PRO A 84 4.83 0.44 -10.56
CA PRO A 84 3.98 0.84 -9.45
C PRO A 84 4.30 0.07 -8.18
N GLU A 85 4.14 0.71 -7.02
CA GLU A 85 4.20 0.06 -5.71
C GLU A 85 2.86 0.13 -5.01
N ILE A 86 2.42 -1.03 -4.53
CA ILE A 86 1.26 -1.20 -3.66
C ILE A 86 1.74 -1.94 -2.41
N GLU A 87 1.76 -1.24 -1.29
CA GLU A 87 2.26 -1.73 -0.01
C GLU A 87 1.42 -2.83 0.60
N MET A 88 2.09 -3.88 1.08
CA MET A 88 1.49 -4.99 1.83
C MET A 88 2.55 -5.90 2.47
N PRO A 89 2.29 -6.57 3.59
CA PRO A 89 1.09 -6.47 4.44
C PRO A 89 1.14 -5.31 5.45
N GLY A 90 2.29 -4.66 5.62
CA GLY A 90 2.50 -3.44 6.39
C GLY A 90 2.21 -2.19 5.57
N HIS A 91 2.36 -1.02 6.19
CA HIS A 91 2.12 0.30 5.57
C HIS A 91 0.73 0.43 4.92
N THR A 92 -0.28 -0.18 5.55
CA THR A 92 -1.63 -0.29 5.00
C THR A 92 -2.70 0.46 5.79
N SER A 93 -2.29 1.37 6.69
CA SER A 93 -3.24 2.14 7.54
C SER A 93 -4.28 2.89 6.71
N ALA A 94 -3.90 3.47 5.58
CA ALA A 94 -4.81 4.18 4.69
C ALA A 94 -5.87 3.24 4.09
N ALA A 95 -5.46 2.04 3.64
CA ALA A 95 -6.38 1.04 3.13
C ALA A 95 -7.32 0.51 4.22
N ILE A 96 -6.80 0.24 5.42
CA ILE A 96 -7.59 -0.24 6.56
C ILE A 96 -8.52 0.85 7.10
N ALA A 97 -8.12 2.12 7.08
CA ALA A 97 -9.03 3.23 7.41
C ALA A 97 -10.23 3.28 6.46
N ALA A 98 -10.02 2.97 5.18
CA ALA A 98 -11.07 2.88 4.19
C ALA A 98 -11.92 1.61 4.32
N TYR A 99 -11.29 0.47 4.59
CA TYR A 99 -11.89 -0.87 4.70
C TYR A 99 -11.41 -1.59 5.95
N PRO A 100 -12.03 -1.30 7.12
CA PRO A 100 -11.58 -1.80 8.44
C PRO A 100 -11.50 -3.31 8.56
N GLU A 101 -12.30 -4.02 7.78
CA GLU A 101 -12.32 -5.49 7.73
C GLU A 101 -11.02 -6.13 7.21
N LEU A 102 -10.14 -5.34 6.57
CA LEU A 102 -8.85 -5.82 6.08
C LEU A 102 -7.78 -5.84 7.19
N GLY A 103 -8.00 -5.10 8.27
CA GLY A 103 -7.00 -4.91 9.32
C GLY A 103 -6.93 -6.06 10.33
N SER A 104 -5.77 -6.22 10.95
CA SER A 104 -5.53 -7.19 12.02
C SER A 104 -6.11 -6.77 13.36
N LEU A 105 -6.30 -5.48 13.61
CA LEU A 105 -6.84 -4.95 14.86
C LEU A 105 -8.35 -4.74 14.78
N LYS A 106 -9.03 -4.90 15.93
CA LYS A 106 -10.49 -4.67 16.04
C LYS A 106 -10.88 -3.21 15.89
N THR A 107 -9.99 -2.29 16.30
CA THR A 107 -10.21 -0.85 16.16
C THR A 107 -9.53 -0.41 14.89
N PRO A 108 -10.27 0.05 13.87
CA PRO A 108 -9.66 0.49 12.64
C PRO A 108 -8.82 1.74 12.89
N PRO A 109 -7.64 1.83 12.26
CA PRO A 109 -6.87 3.05 12.28
C PRO A 109 -7.59 4.15 11.51
N THR A 110 -7.21 5.39 11.78
CA THR A 110 -7.38 6.50 10.83
C THR A 110 -6.22 6.51 9.86
N VAL A 111 -6.30 7.27 8.77
CA VAL A 111 -5.13 7.52 7.92
C VAL A 111 -4.04 8.16 8.78
N ALA A 112 -2.83 7.61 8.73
CA ALA A 112 -1.76 8.05 9.60
C ALA A 112 -1.34 9.49 9.33
N THR A 113 -1.08 10.23 10.40
CA THR A 113 -0.66 11.63 10.35
C THR A 113 0.81 11.83 10.74
N TYR A 114 1.48 10.75 11.09
CA TYR A 114 2.88 10.72 11.57
C TYR A 114 3.64 9.53 11.01
N PHE A 115 4.96 9.52 11.22
CA PHE A 115 5.84 8.48 10.74
C PHE A 115 5.68 7.17 11.51
N ASN A 116 5.76 6.05 10.79
CA ASN A 116 5.81 4.69 11.32
C ASN A 116 4.69 4.32 12.33
N PRO A 117 3.44 4.34 11.91
CA PRO A 117 2.36 3.78 12.72
C PRO A 117 2.49 2.25 12.77
N THR A 118 2.37 1.68 13.96
CA THR A 118 2.56 0.23 14.18
C THR A 118 1.30 -0.61 13.95
N TRP A 119 0.18 -0.02 13.56
CA TRP A 119 -1.12 -0.70 13.46
C TRP A 119 -1.61 -0.98 12.03
N GLY A 120 -0.96 -0.42 11.03
CA GLY A 120 -1.37 -0.55 9.64
C GLY A 120 -0.93 -1.87 9.01
N VAL A 121 -1.42 -3.01 9.53
CA VAL A 121 -1.04 -4.33 9.02
C VAL A 121 -2.28 -5.13 8.67
N PHE A 122 -2.32 -5.69 7.47
CA PHE A 122 -3.41 -6.55 7.01
C PHE A 122 -3.56 -7.83 7.85
N ASN A 123 -4.80 -8.30 7.99
CA ASN A 123 -5.10 -9.61 8.52
C ASN A 123 -4.84 -10.69 7.45
N VAL A 124 -3.61 -11.15 7.37
CA VAL A 124 -3.17 -12.11 6.33
C VAL A 124 -3.79 -13.51 6.48
N ALA A 125 -4.50 -13.78 7.59
CA ALA A 125 -5.27 -15.00 7.77
C ALA A 125 -6.68 -14.91 7.16
N ASP A 126 -7.11 -13.74 6.72
CA ASP A 126 -8.43 -13.51 6.15
C ASP A 126 -8.38 -13.54 4.61
N GLU A 127 -9.15 -14.43 4.02
CA GLU A 127 -9.25 -14.55 2.56
C GLU A 127 -9.77 -13.28 1.86
N ARG A 128 -10.49 -12.42 2.58
CA ARG A 128 -10.94 -11.12 2.06
C ARG A 128 -9.76 -10.20 1.71
N VAL A 129 -8.66 -10.30 2.45
CA VAL A 129 -7.42 -9.56 2.15
C VAL A 129 -6.84 -10.02 0.81
N ILE A 130 -6.79 -11.33 0.57
CA ILE A 130 -6.30 -11.87 -0.69
C ILE A 130 -7.21 -11.47 -1.85
N GLN A 131 -8.52 -11.52 -1.66
CA GLN A 131 -9.47 -11.07 -2.69
C GLN A 131 -9.34 -9.58 -2.98
N PHE A 132 -9.17 -8.76 -1.94
CA PHE A 132 -8.91 -7.33 -2.09
C PHE A 132 -7.64 -7.07 -2.92
N ILE A 133 -6.54 -7.76 -2.60
CA ILE A 133 -5.26 -7.61 -3.33
C ILE A 133 -5.43 -8.04 -4.79
N GLN A 134 -6.10 -9.16 -5.06
CA GLN A 134 -6.37 -9.62 -6.42
C GLN A 134 -7.14 -8.56 -7.21
N ASP A 135 -8.22 -8.05 -6.64
CA ASP A 135 -9.06 -7.04 -7.28
C ASP A 135 -8.30 -5.73 -7.56
N VAL A 136 -7.41 -5.32 -6.64
CA VAL A 136 -6.53 -4.15 -6.84
C VAL A 136 -5.54 -4.43 -7.96
N PHE A 137 -4.91 -5.60 -7.98
CA PHE A 137 -3.95 -5.95 -9.03
C PHE A 137 -4.59 -6.04 -10.41
N ASP A 138 -5.82 -6.55 -10.52
CA ASP A 138 -6.53 -6.59 -11.80
C ASP A 138 -6.63 -5.20 -12.42
N GLU A 139 -6.90 -4.16 -11.61
CA GLU A 139 -6.96 -2.78 -12.09
C GLU A 139 -5.56 -2.17 -12.32
N ILE A 140 -4.57 -2.48 -11.48
CA ILE A 140 -3.18 -2.04 -11.65
C ILE A 140 -2.59 -2.59 -12.94
N PHE A 141 -2.81 -3.86 -13.27
CA PHE A 141 -2.28 -4.47 -14.50
C PHE A 141 -2.95 -3.94 -15.76
N ASP A 142 -4.20 -3.44 -15.67
CA ASP A 142 -4.85 -2.72 -16.79
C ASP A 142 -4.24 -1.32 -17.03
N LEU A 143 -3.72 -0.69 -15.98
CA LEU A 143 -3.18 0.67 -16.02
C LEU A 143 -1.68 0.74 -16.34
N PHE A 144 -0.91 -0.23 -15.87
CA PHE A 144 0.56 -0.22 -15.99
C PHE A 144 1.06 -1.35 -16.87
N PRO A 145 1.64 -1.04 -18.04
CA PRO A 145 2.21 -2.06 -18.95
C PRO A 145 3.55 -2.60 -18.45
N SER A 146 3.96 -2.29 -17.25
CA SER A 146 5.19 -2.77 -16.64
C SER A 146 5.18 -4.29 -16.45
N ARG A 147 6.36 -4.89 -16.64
CA ARG A 147 6.58 -6.31 -16.31
C ARG A 147 6.83 -6.53 -14.81
N TYR A 148 6.88 -5.47 -14.04
CA TYR A 148 7.19 -5.48 -12.62
C TYR A 148 6.15 -4.71 -11.83
N ILE A 149 5.83 -5.22 -10.67
CA ILE A 149 5.12 -4.52 -9.61
C ILE A 149 5.93 -4.67 -8.32
N HIS A 150 6.04 -3.59 -7.55
CA HIS A 150 6.61 -3.62 -6.21
C HIS A 150 5.47 -3.81 -5.20
N ILE A 151 5.63 -4.74 -4.27
CA ILE A 151 4.59 -5.08 -3.29
C ILE A 151 4.94 -4.62 -1.87
N GLY A 152 5.99 -3.82 -1.72
CA GLY A 152 6.51 -3.40 -0.42
C GLY A 152 7.05 -4.57 0.39
N GLY A 153 6.63 -4.65 1.65
CA GLY A 153 6.96 -5.74 2.55
C GLY A 153 7.95 -5.38 3.63
N ASP A 154 8.35 -4.13 3.71
CA ASP A 154 9.23 -3.58 4.73
C ASP A 154 8.49 -3.28 6.04
N GLU A 155 9.24 -3.14 7.11
CA GLU A 155 8.84 -2.66 8.43
C GLU A 155 7.54 -3.28 9.00
N VAL A 156 7.24 -4.54 8.70
CA VAL A 156 6.04 -5.21 9.21
C VAL A 156 6.13 -5.40 10.72
N HIS A 157 5.27 -4.69 11.45
CA HIS A 157 5.22 -4.75 12.90
C HIS A 157 4.36 -5.94 13.37
N PRO A 158 4.93 -6.95 14.03
CA PRO A 158 4.22 -8.16 14.43
C PRO A 158 3.20 -7.94 15.55
N GLU A 159 3.27 -6.83 16.29
CA GLU A 159 2.40 -6.55 17.44
C GLU A 159 0.91 -6.57 17.08
N SER A 160 0.56 -6.14 15.87
CA SER A 160 -0.82 -6.21 15.36
C SER A 160 -1.28 -7.64 15.14
N TRP A 161 -0.38 -8.52 14.75
CA TRP A 161 -0.66 -9.95 14.57
C TRP A 161 -0.69 -10.71 15.89
N GLU A 162 0.15 -10.34 16.86
CA GLU A 162 0.15 -10.92 18.21
C GLU A 162 -1.19 -10.75 18.91
N ALA A 163 -1.82 -9.59 18.72
CA ALA A 163 -3.12 -9.29 19.30
C ALA A 163 -4.30 -9.98 18.60
N ASN A 164 -4.06 -10.65 17.45
CA ASN A 164 -5.12 -11.24 16.62
C ASN A 164 -5.20 -12.76 16.77
N SER A 165 -6.31 -13.25 17.31
CA SER A 165 -6.55 -14.70 17.50
C SER A 165 -6.65 -15.48 16.18
N ASP A 166 -7.06 -14.84 15.08
CA ASP A 166 -7.16 -15.50 13.78
C ASP A 166 -5.76 -15.80 13.23
N ILE A 167 -4.82 -14.88 13.42
CA ILE A 167 -3.41 -15.10 13.07
C ILE A 167 -2.81 -16.25 13.90
N SER A 168 -3.09 -16.27 15.22
CA SER A 168 -2.62 -17.35 16.10
C SER A 168 -3.18 -18.73 15.67
N ARG A 169 -4.42 -18.77 15.23
CA ARG A 169 -5.05 -20.00 14.67
C ARG A 169 -4.40 -20.38 13.35
N PHE A 170 -4.26 -19.42 12.43
CA PHE A 170 -3.64 -19.59 11.12
C PHE A 170 -2.21 -20.15 11.24
N MET A 171 -1.40 -19.60 12.16
CA MET A 171 -0.05 -20.12 12.42
C MET A 171 -0.06 -21.59 12.81
N LYS A 172 -0.96 -22.00 13.71
CA LYS A 172 -1.11 -23.41 14.12
C LYS A 172 -1.52 -24.31 12.96
N GLU A 173 -2.50 -23.88 12.16
CA GLU A 173 -3.00 -24.64 11.00
C GLU A 173 -1.94 -24.81 9.91
N LYS A 174 -1.08 -23.82 9.75
CA LYS A 174 -0.01 -23.82 8.73
C LYS A 174 1.33 -24.32 9.26
N ASN A 175 1.44 -24.66 10.56
CA ASN A 175 2.66 -25.04 11.26
C ASN A 175 3.77 -23.98 11.11
N LEU A 176 3.43 -22.72 11.39
CA LEU A 176 4.36 -21.60 11.36
C LEU A 176 4.84 -21.30 12.77
N ASP A 177 6.15 -21.12 12.93
CA ASP A 177 6.81 -20.95 14.23
C ASP A 177 6.93 -19.48 14.66
N ASN A 178 6.92 -18.54 13.69
CA ASN A 178 7.12 -17.12 13.95
C ASN A 178 6.43 -16.23 12.90
N TYR A 179 6.36 -14.93 13.17
CA TYR A 179 5.68 -13.96 12.29
C TYR A 179 6.43 -13.69 10.98
N SER A 180 7.74 -13.92 10.93
CA SER A 180 8.49 -13.85 9.67
C SER A 180 8.04 -14.92 8.69
N GLU A 181 7.71 -16.12 9.17
CA GLU A 181 7.12 -17.19 8.35
C GLU A 181 5.70 -16.85 7.90
N VAL A 182 4.92 -16.15 8.74
CA VAL A 182 3.59 -15.64 8.36
C VAL A 182 3.74 -14.66 7.19
N GLN A 183 4.66 -13.69 7.30
CA GLN A 183 4.92 -12.73 6.23
C GLN A 183 5.44 -13.41 4.96
N MET A 184 6.38 -14.34 5.09
CA MET A 184 6.91 -15.10 3.96
C MET A 184 5.82 -15.89 3.22
N LEU A 185 4.94 -16.57 3.96
CA LEU A 185 3.82 -17.31 3.37
C LEU A 185 2.86 -16.37 2.64
N PHE A 186 2.54 -15.22 3.24
CA PHE A 186 1.71 -14.20 2.61
C PHE A 186 2.36 -13.67 1.32
N THR A 187 3.64 -13.27 1.37
CA THR A 187 4.37 -12.76 0.21
C THR A 187 4.40 -13.78 -0.94
N ASN A 188 4.67 -15.04 -0.64
CA ASN A 188 4.65 -16.11 -1.65
C ASN A 188 3.25 -16.30 -2.26
N ARG A 189 2.22 -16.16 -1.45
CA ARG A 189 0.83 -16.24 -1.90
C ARG A 189 0.49 -15.08 -2.84
N VAL A 190 0.86 -13.85 -2.46
CA VAL A 190 0.68 -12.67 -3.30
C VAL A 190 1.47 -12.80 -4.61
N ALA A 191 2.73 -13.22 -4.54
CA ALA A 191 3.54 -13.47 -5.74
C ALA A 191 2.89 -14.46 -6.71
N SER A 192 2.14 -15.44 -6.19
CA SER A 192 1.41 -16.40 -7.04
C SER A 192 0.17 -15.80 -7.72
N LEU A 193 -0.32 -14.64 -7.29
CA LEU A 193 -1.41 -13.91 -7.97
C LEU A 193 -0.90 -13.09 -9.16
N ILE A 194 0.39 -12.77 -9.19
CA ILE A 194 1.04 -11.93 -10.21
C ILE A 194 1.45 -12.74 -11.45
N HIS A 195 1.49 -14.06 -11.32
CA HIS A 195 1.83 -15.01 -12.38
C HIS A 195 0.56 -15.68 -12.91
#